data_9018ed8233d772e948892b3a12c1ae65
#
_entry.id   9018ed8233d772e948892b3a12c1ae65
#
_cell.length_a   1.000
_cell.length_b   1.000
_cell.length_c   1.000
_cell.angle_alpha   90.00
_cell.angle_beta   90.00
_cell.angle_gamma   90.00
#
_symmetry.space_group_name_H-M   'P 1'
#
loop_
_entity.id
_entity.type
_entity.pdbx_description
1 polymer ?
#
loop_
_entity_poly.entity_id
_entity_poly.type
_entity_poly.pdbx_seq_one_letter_code
_entity_poly.pdbx_strand_id
1 'polypeptide(L)'
;MLRLFLDTSALVAIEDLDDANHKIAIDYRDKIRTGDTPFRSLYTSNYVIDETLTLLRIHCGHRVAVSFRKVLESSRLVKILWITETLEKAAWGIFEKHADKEFSLTDCTSFALMEAEAIRNVFTFDQHFSQYGFESVP
;
A
#
# COMPACT_ATOMS: atom_id res chain seq x y z
N MET A 1 -1.54 -9.82 -17.52
CA MET A 1 -0.57 -9.10 -16.65
C MET A 1 -1.24 -8.77 -15.32
N LEU A 2 -0.70 -9.26 -14.23
CA LEU A 2 -1.29 -8.99 -12.94
C LEU A 2 -0.78 -7.68 -12.35
N ARG A 3 -1.71 -6.99 -11.67
CA ARG A 3 -1.44 -5.71 -11.01
C ARG A 3 -1.42 -5.91 -9.50
N LEU A 4 -0.56 -5.17 -8.83
CA LEU A 4 -0.37 -5.28 -7.38
C LEU A 4 -0.53 -3.90 -6.74
N PHE A 5 -1.38 -3.81 -5.73
CA PHE A 5 -1.48 -2.62 -4.91
C PHE A 5 -0.46 -2.67 -3.78
N LEU A 6 0.15 -1.53 -3.46
CA LEU A 6 1.14 -1.41 -2.39
C LEU A 6 0.50 -0.69 -1.21
N ASP A 7 0.43 -1.37 -0.07
CA ASP A 7 -0.10 -0.83 1.17
C ASP A 7 1.00 -0.21 2.04
N THR A 8 0.61 0.66 2.93
CA THR A 8 1.50 1.34 3.88
C THR A 8 2.37 0.36 4.65
N SER A 9 1.81 -0.74 5.17
CA SER A 9 2.57 -1.69 5.98
C SER A 9 3.73 -2.32 5.20
N ALA A 10 3.54 -2.58 3.91
CA ALA A 10 4.60 -3.10 3.06
C ALA A 10 5.65 -2.03 2.77
N LEU A 11 5.23 -0.82 2.44
CA LEU A 11 6.16 0.28 2.13
C LEU A 11 7.01 0.65 3.35
N VAL A 12 6.41 0.72 4.53
CA VAL A 12 7.14 0.98 5.78
C VAL A 12 8.12 -0.16 6.06
N ALA A 13 7.69 -1.41 5.91
CA ALA A 13 8.55 -2.56 6.17
C ALA A 13 9.77 -2.59 5.25
N ILE A 14 9.63 -2.15 4.01
CA ILE A 14 10.75 -2.05 3.06
C ILE A 14 11.79 -1.04 3.55
N GLU A 15 11.36 0.09 4.06
CA GLU A 15 12.25 1.20 4.41
C GLU A 15 12.76 1.17 5.86
N ASP A 16 11.98 0.64 6.79
CA ASP A 16 12.31 0.63 8.21
C ASP A 16 13.06 -0.64 8.57
N LEU A 17 14.37 -0.50 8.84
CA LEU A 17 15.24 -1.63 9.19
C LEU A 17 14.81 -2.33 10.47
N ASP A 18 14.10 -1.64 11.35
CA ASP A 18 13.63 -2.18 12.63
C ASP A 18 12.23 -2.80 12.55
N ASP A 19 11.60 -2.73 11.39
CA ASP A 19 10.28 -3.35 11.20
C ASP A 19 10.40 -4.87 11.25
N ALA A 20 9.50 -5.52 11.98
CA ALA A 20 9.50 -6.99 12.14
C ALA A 20 9.42 -7.73 10.80
N ASN A 21 8.83 -7.10 9.80
CA ASN A 21 8.64 -7.68 8.47
C ASN A 21 9.66 -7.18 7.44
N HIS A 22 10.69 -6.45 7.88
CA HIS A 22 11.65 -5.83 6.96
C HIS A 22 12.27 -6.83 5.99
N LYS A 23 12.81 -7.92 6.51
CA LYS A 23 13.51 -8.92 5.67
C LYS A 23 12.56 -9.55 4.66
N ILE A 24 11.37 -9.92 5.07
CA ILE A 24 10.37 -10.51 4.18
C ILE A 24 9.97 -9.49 3.10
N ALA A 25 9.82 -8.24 3.49
CA ALA A 25 9.42 -7.17 2.57
C ALA A 25 10.48 -6.91 1.50
N ILE A 26 11.75 -6.80 1.87
CA ILE A 26 12.81 -6.56 0.89
C ILE A 26 13.04 -7.78 -0.01
N ASP A 27 12.91 -8.99 0.52
CA ASP A 27 13.03 -10.21 -0.29
C ASP A 27 11.90 -10.24 -1.35
N TYR A 28 10.67 -9.91 -0.96
CA TYR A 28 9.57 -9.89 -1.92
C TYR A 28 9.70 -8.77 -2.94
N ARG A 29 10.12 -7.58 -2.51
CA ARG A 29 10.44 -6.47 -3.42
C ARG A 29 11.45 -6.88 -4.48
N ASP A 30 12.51 -7.58 -4.06
CA ASP A 30 13.55 -8.03 -4.97
C ASP A 30 13.01 -9.05 -5.98
N LYS A 31 12.12 -9.95 -5.55
CA LYS A 31 11.45 -10.88 -6.45
C LYS A 31 10.59 -10.17 -7.49
N ILE A 32 9.91 -9.08 -7.10
CA ILE A 32 9.17 -8.25 -8.05
C ILE A 32 10.12 -7.65 -9.09
N ARG A 33 11.24 -7.10 -8.63
CA ARG A 33 12.24 -6.48 -9.51
C ARG A 33 12.85 -7.45 -10.50
N THR A 34 13.10 -8.68 -10.08
CA THR A 34 13.74 -9.69 -10.93
C THR A 34 12.74 -10.45 -11.80
N GLY A 35 11.45 -10.19 -11.65
CA GLY A 35 10.43 -10.87 -12.43
C GLY A 35 10.04 -12.25 -11.91
N ASP A 36 10.37 -12.55 -10.66
CA ASP A 36 10.04 -13.83 -10.01
C ASP A 36 8.62 -13.85 -9.43
N THR A 37 7.82 -12.84 -9.72
CA THR A 37 6.41 -12.78 -9.37
C THR A 37 5.59 -12.55 -10.64
N PRO A 38 4.28 -12.81 -10.62
CA PRO A 38 3.43 -12.53 -11.78
C PRO A 38 3.09 -11.05 -11.94
N PHE A 39 3.50 -10.20 -10.99
CA PHE A 39 3.13 -8.78 -10.99
C PHE A 39 4.08 -7.96 -11.85
N ARG A 40 3.52 -7.17 -12.76
CA ARG A 40 4.29 -6.33 -13.70
C ARG A 40 3.93 -4.85 -13.60
N SER A 41 2.85 -4.52 -12.90
CA SER A 41 2.42 -3.14 -12.67
C SER A 41 2.08 -2.98 -11.20
N LEU A 42 2.63 -1.94 -10.58
CA LEU A 42 2.44 -1.65 -9.17
C LEU A 42 1.64 -0.35 -9.03
N TYR A 43 0.74 -0.32 -8.06
CA TYR A 43 -0.13 0.82 -7.82
C TYR A 43 -0.15 1.16 -6.34
N THR A 44 -0.25 2.44 -6.05
CA THR A 44 -0.51 2.92 -4.70
C THR A 44 -1.34 4.20 -4.79
N SER A 45 -1.64 4.82 -3.67
CA SER A 45 -2.46 6.02 -3.65
C SER A 45 -1.80 7.16 -2.88
N ASN A 46 -2.30 8.37 -3.10
CA ASN A 46 -1.86 9.54 -2.33
C ASN A 46 -2.15 9.38 -0.83
N TYR A 47 -3.23 8.70 -0.44
CA TYR A 47 -3.54 8.45 0.97
C TYR A 47 -2.52 7.49 1.59
N VAL A 48 -2.16 6.41 0.88
CA VAL A 48 -1.12 5.48 1.33
C VAL A 48 0.22 6.19 1.45
N ILE A 49 0.57 7.04 0.49
CA ILE A 49 1.82 7.80 0.54
C ILE A 49 1.83 8.73 1.76
N ASP A 50 0.72 9.43 2.03
CA ASP A 50 0.62 10.30 3.19
C ASP A 50 0.86 9.54 4.49
N GLU A 51 0.18 8.43 4.70
CA GLU A 51 0.35 7.60 5.88
C GLU A 51 1.78 7.05 5.98
N THR A 52 2.33 6.57 4.88
CA THR A 52 3.69 6.05 4.82
C THR A 52 4.72 7.12 5.19
N LEU A 53 4.59 8.32 4.64
CA LEU A 53 5.51 9.42 4.94
C LEU A 53 5.45 9.81 6.42
N THR A 54 4.26 9.83 7.00
CA THR A 54 4.09 10.14 8.42
C THR A 54 4.80 9.11 9.29
N LEU A 55 4.59 7.83 9.02
CA LEU A 55 5.23 6.76 9.79
C LEU A 55 6.74 6.72 9.59
N LEU A 56 7.23 6.90 8.37
CA LEU A 56 8.66 6.94 8.10
C LEU A 56 9.31 8.13 8.80
N ARG A 57 8.68 9.29 8.80
CA ARG A 57 9.22 10.46 9.48
C ARG A 57 9.36 10.21 10.98
N ILE A 58 8.36 9.57 11.59
CA ILE A 58 8.37 9.28 13.03
C ILE A 58 9.41 8.22 13.38
N HIS A 59 9.47 7.14 12.60
CA HIS A 59 10.29 5.96 12.93
C HIS A 59 11.71 6.03 12.37
N CYS A 60 11.90 6.65 11.20
CA CYS A 60 13.17 6.62 10.47
C CYS A 60 13.78 8.01 10.25
N GLY A 61 13.02 9.09 10.48
CA GLY A 61 13.48 10.46 10.32
C GLY A 61 13.12 11.08 8.98
N HIS A 62 13.27 12.37 8.92
CA HIS A 62 12.88 13.20 7.77
C HIS A 62 13.60 12.81 6.49
N ARG A 63 14.92 12.53 6.57
CA ARG A 63 15.71 12.18 5.38
C ARG A 63 15.16 10.93 4.68
N VAL A 64 14.84 9.90 5.45
CA VAL A 64 14.33 8.63 4.89
C VAL A 64 12.97 8.86 4.23
N ALA A 65 12.09 9.62 4.87
CA ALA A 65 10.77 9.94 4.32
C ALA A 65 10.88 10.69 2.98
N VAL A 66 11.73 11.72 2.92
CA VAL A 66 11.93 12.50 1.69
C VAL A 66 12.53 11.62 0.58
N SER A 67 13.54 10.84 0.91
CA SER A 67 14.18 9.94 -0.05
C SER A 67 13.19 8.91 -0.61
N PHE A 68 12.37 8.33 0.24
CA PHE A 68 11.34 7.37 -0.17
C PHE A 68 10.41 7.98 -1.23
N ARG A 69 9.88 9.17 -0.96
CA ARG A 69 8.95 9.80 -1.90
C ARG A 69 9.61 10.11 -3.24
N LYS A 70 10.84 10.61 -3.22
CA LYS A 70 11.58 10.91 -4.46
C LYS A 70 11.80 9.65 -5.30
N VAL A 71 12.20 8.56 -4.67
CA VAL A 71 12.39 7.28 -5.36
C VAL A 71 11.08 6.77 -5.93
N LEU A 72 10.02 6.83 -5.14
CA LEU A 72 8.69 6.37 -5.56
C LEU A 72 8.19 7.16 -6.78
N GLU A 73 8.32 8.48 -6.75
CA GLU A 73 7.87 9.35 -7.85
C GLU A 73 8.68 9.14 -9.13
N SER A 74 9.94 8.74 -9.02
CA SER A 74 10.80 8.47 -10.17
C SER A 74 10.66 7.04 -10.70
N SER A 75 9.95 6.17 -10.00
CA SER A 75 9.80 4.78 -10.41
C SER A 75 8.94 4.66 -11.67
N ARG A 76 9.38 3.80 -12.60
CA ARG A 76 8.58 3.48 -13.80
C ARG A 76 7.62 2.33 -13.57
N LEU A 77 7.80 1.59 -12.47
CA LEU A 77 6.95 0.45 -12.14
C LEU A 77 5.72 0.84 -11.33
N VAL A 78 5.85 1.88 -10.51
CA VAL A 78 4.79 2.28 -9.58
C VAL A 78 3.98 3.43 -10.16
N LYS A 79 2.68 3.23 -10.24
CA LYS A 79 1.73 4.27 -10.63
C LYS A 79 0.98 4.75 -9.39
N ILE A 80 1.00 6.06 -9.17
CA ILE A 80 0.30 6.69 -8.05
C ILE A 80 -1.08 7.12 -8.53
N LEU A 81 -2.12 6.56 -7.91
CA LEU A 81 -3.51 6.90 -8.19
C LEU A 81 -4.04 7.80 -7.09
N TRP A 82 -4.73 8.86 -7.48
CA TRP A 82 -5.28 9.81 -6.52
C TRP A 82 -6.67 9.39 -6.07
N ILE A 83 -6.87 9.48 -4.76
CA ILE A 83 -8.20 9.28 -4.18
C ILE A 83 -9.02 10.53 -4.49
N THR A 84 -9.99 10.38 -5.37
CA THR A 84 -10.92 11.44 -5.74
C THR A 84 -11.98 11.61 -4.66
N GLU A 85 -12.73 12.68 -4.73
CA GLU A 85 -13.86 12.89 -3.83
C GLU A 85 -14.86 11.74 -3.91
N THR A 86 -15.11 11.21 -5.10
CA THR A 86 -16.01 10.07 -5.29
C THR A 86 -15.49 8.82 -4.58
N LEU A 87 -14.19 8.54 -4.71
CA LEU A 87 -13.56 7.39 -4.02
C LEU A 87 -13.56 7.59 -2.50
N GLU A 88 -13.34 8.81 -2.03
CA GLU A 88 -13.37 9.07 -0.59
C GLU A 88 -14.77 8.85 -0.02
N LYS A 89 -15.81 9.25 -0.74
CA LYS A 89 -17.19 9.00 -0.31
C LYS A 89 -17.50 7.51 -0.26
N ALA A 90 -17.03 6.74 -1.26
CA ALA A 90 -17.16 5.29 -1.24
C ALA A 90 -16.41 4.68 -0.04
N ALA A 91 -15.19 5.17 0.24
CA ALA A 91 -14.40 4.73 1.39
C ALA A 91 -15.11 5.03 2.71
N TRP A 92 -15.71 6.21 2.82
CA TRP A 92 -16.48 6.57 4.01
C TRP A 92 -17.64 5.61 4.25
N GLY A 93 -18.35 5.23 3.19
CA GLY A 93 -19.44 4.23 3.27
C GLY A 93 -18.93 2.88 3.77
N ILE A 94 -17.75 2.44 3.32
CA ILE A 94 -17.13 1.21 3.81
C ILE A 94 -16.79 1.35 5.29
N PHE A 95 -16.21 2.49 5.67
CA PHE A 95 -15.84 2.77 7.06
C PHE A 95 -17.04 2.72 7.99
N GLU A 96 -18.14 3.38 7.62
CA GLU A 96 -19.37 3.38 8.42
C GLU A 96 -19.98 1.99 8.56
N LYS A 97 -19.95 1.21 7.48
CA LYS A 97 -20.60 -0.09 7.43
C LYS A 97 -19.91 -1.15 8.28
N HIS A 98 -18.62 -1.03 8.49
CA HIS A 98 -17.80 -2.07 9.12
C HIS A 98 -17.42 -1.71 10.57
N ALA A 99 -18.43 -1.45 11.40
CA ALA A 99 -18.23 -1.14 12.82
C ALA A 99 -17.56 -2.30 13.58
N ASP A 100 -17.67 -3.53 13.08
CA ASP A 100 -17.08 -4.73 13.66
C ASP A 100 -15.61 -4.97 13.28
N LYS A 101 -15.05 -4.12 12.41
CA LYS A 101 -13.66 -4.20 11.94
C LYS A 101 -12.88 -2.98 12.38
N GLU A 102 -11.57 -3.11 12.42
CA GLU A 102 -10.68 -2.01 12.77
C GLU A 102 -10.04 -1.36 11.55
N PHE A 103 -10.79 -1.28 10.44
CA PHE A 103 -10.33 -0.62 9.23
C PHE A 103 -10.10 0.86 9.47
N SER A 104 -8.92 1.35 9.11
CA SER A 104 -8.68 2.80 9.07
C SER A 104 -9.38 3.41 7.85
N LEU A 105 -9.54 4.74 7.84
CA LEU A 105 -10.06 5.40 6.64
C LEU A 105 -9.11 5.19 5.45
N THR A 106 -7.80 5.21 5.67
CA THR A 106 -6.83 4.91 4.62
C THR A 106 -7.04 3.51 4.06
N ASP A 107 -7.24 2.50 4.91
CA ASP A 107 -7.60 1.14 4.46
C ASP A 107 -8.83 1.19 3.55
N CYS A 108 -9.88 1.88 3.98
CA CYS A 108 -11.12 1.96 3.22
C CYS A 108 -10.94 2.69 1.87
N THR A 109 -10.07 3.70 1.81
CA THR A 109 -9.73 4.33 0.52
C THR A 109 -9.03 3.36 -0.40
N SER A 110 -8.15 2.53 0.13
CA SER A 110 -7.48 1.49 -0.65
C SER A 110 -8.46 0.45 -1.15
N PHE A 111 -9.40 0.02 -0.31
CA PHE A 111 -10.44 -0.94 -0.73
C PHE A 111 -11.31 -0.36 -1.85
N ALA A 112 -11.75 0.88 -1.71
CA ALA A 112 -12.57 1.53 -2.73
C ALA A 112 -11.81 1.67 -4.06
N LEU A 113 -10.54 2.07 -3.98
CA LEU A 113 -9.69 2.22 -5.16
C LEU A 113 -9.44 0.88 -5.85
N MET A 114 -9.10 -0.14 -5.09
CA MET A 114 -8.83 -1.47 -5.64
C MET A 114 -10.08 -2.04 -6.32
N GLU A 115 -11.25 -1.85 -5.72
CA GLU A 115 -12.52 -2.27 -6.35
C GLU A 115 -12.77 -1.52 -7.65
N ALA A 116 -12.59 -0.20 -7.64
CA ALA A 116 -12.83 0.64 -8.83
C ALA A 116 -11.88 0.27 -9.98
N GLU A 117 -10.65 -0.08 -9.67
CA GLU A 117 -9.62 -0.43 -10.65
C GLU A 117 -9.55 -1.94 -10.95
N ALA A 118 -10.40 -2.75 -10.31
CA ALA A 118 -10.38 -4.20 -10.42
C ALA A 118 -9.01 -4.81 -10.10
N ILE A 119 -8.32 -4.27 -9.09
CA ILE A 119 -7.07 -4.81 -8.55
C ILE A 119 -7.44 -5.73 -7.39
N ARG A 120 -6.96 -6.98 -7.43
CA ARG A 120 -7.33 -7.99 -6.44
C ARG A 120 -6.21 -8.35 -5.49
N ASN A 121 -4.97 -8.06 -5.85
CA ASN A 121 -3.79 -8.45 -5.08
C ASN A 121 -3.15 -7.24 -4.41
N VAL A 122 -2.70 -7.40 -3.19
CA VAL A 122 -2.09 -6.33 -2.42
C VAL A 122 -0.86 -6.82 -1.68
N PHE A 123 0.21 -6.03 -1.75
CA PHE A 123 1.42 -6.24 -0.98
C PHE A 123 1.21 -5.57 0.38
N THR A 124 0.98 -6.38 1.41
CA THR A 124 0.64 -5.89 2.74
C THR A 124 1.00 -6.92 3.80
N PHE A 125 1.21 -6.45 5.01
CA PHE A 125 1.34 -7.27 6.22
C PHE A 125 0.15 -7.07 7.16
N ASP A 126 -0.84 -6.31 6.70
CA ASP A 126 -2.04 -6.01 7.46
C ASP A 126 -3.15 -6.98 7.07
N GLN A 127 -3.74 -7.64 8.07
CA GLN A 127 -4.82 -8.60 7.84
C GLN A 127 -6.13 -7.95 7.35
N HIS A 128 -6.25 -6.63 7.42
CA HIS A 128 -7.49 -5.93 7.05
C HIS A 128 -7.86 -6.16 5.58
N PHE A 129 -6.89 -6.25 4.69
CA PHE A 129 -7.15 -6.48 3.27
C PHE A 129 -7.76 -7.86 3.00
N SER A 130 -7.22 -8.90 3.62
CA SER A 130 -7.79 -10.24 3.48
C SER A 130 -9.16 -10.34 4.17
N GLN A 131 -9.36 -9.64 5.28
CA GLN A 131 -10.67 -9.57 5.95
C GLN A 131 -11.72 -8.92 5.05
N TYR A 132 -11.34 -7.96 4.23
CA TYR A 132 -12.27 -7.31 3.31
C TYR A 132 -12.51 -8.15 2.05
N GLY A 133 -11.60 -9.03 1.68
CA GLY A 133 -11.78 -9.94 0.55
C GLY A 133 -10.72 -9.88 -0.54
N PHE A 134 -9.62 -9.16 -0.31
CA PHE A 134 -8.50 -9.12 -1.24
C PHE A 134 -7.46 -10.20 -0.94
N GLU A 135 -6.62 -10.49 -1.91
CA GLU A 135 -5.54 -11.46 -1.76
C GLU A 135 -4.24 -10.75 -1.38
N SER A 136 -3.74 -11.07 -0.19
CA SER A 136 -2.49 -10.50 0.32
C SER A 136 -1.28 -11.30 -0.12
N VAL A 137 -0.19 -10.61 -0.47
CA VAL A 137 1.13 -11.16 -0.72
C VAL A 137 2.16 -10.40 0.10
N PRO A 138 3.30 -10.99 0.44
CA PRO A 138 3.77 -12.35 0.17
C PRO A 138 3.04 -13.42 0.93
#